data_e5c89b6d31a626d9fe7a73f5185ea75e
#
_entry.id   e5c89b6d31a626d9fe7a73f5185ea75e
#
_cell.length_a   1.000
_cell.length_b   1.000
_cell.length_c   1.000
_cell.angle_alpha   90.00
_cell.angle_beta   90.00
_cell.angle_gamma   90.00
#
_symmetry.space_group_name_H-M   'P 1'
#
loop_
_entity.id
_entity.type
_entity.pdbx_description
1 polymer ?
#
loop_
_entity_poly.entity_id
_entity_poly.type
_entity_poly.pdbx_seq_one_letter_code
_entity_poly.pdbx_strand_id
1 'polypeptide(L)'
;MREIEVAASLRHPHIVSYIEHGTHNGIVYLVSEYVGGMDASKLSKMRGGKLDYREVVKIIEQILAALDFAHSLGFVHRDLKEQNILVDGTFPNYISKLTDFGLAKSFKQTGMSGVTMVGDVAGTIAYMPPEQVRDFKEVKPPSDIYAIGMTAYSLITGAHALDLSPRAGISETVKAIFEKPIIPINKRMPEVPLRVAAVIETAIAKEVELRWRTAGEMREALLRAMS
;
A
#
# COMPACT_ATOMS: atom_id res chain seq x y z
N MET A 1 -4.97 13.56 18.26
CA MET A 1 -4.60 12.91 19.53
C MET A 1 -5.03 11.46 19.54
N ARG A 2 -6.34 11.12 19.48
CA ARG A 2 -6.83 9.72 19.51
C ARG A 2 -6.23 8.79 18.45
N GLU A 3 -5.96 9.27 17.23
CA GLU A 3 -5.38 8.45 16.14
C GLU A 3 -3.87 8.19 16.34
N ILE A 4 -3.15 9.11 16.99
CA ILE A 4 -1.74 8.91 17.37
C ILE A 4 -1.61 7.88 18.49
N GLU A 5 -2.46 7.99 19.52
CA GLU A 5 -2.50 7.01 20.63
C GLU A 5 -2.82 5.61 20.14
N VAL A 6 -3.60 5.54 19.09
CA VAL A 6 -4.01 4.30 18.48
C VAL A 6 -2.91 3.71 17.58
N ALA A 7 -2.26 4.51 16.75
CA ALA A 7 -1.09 4.06 16.00
C ALA A 7 0.02 3.59 16.96
N ALA A 8 0.12 4.21 18.13
CA ALA A 8 1.01 3.80 19.22
C ALA A 8 0.68 2.42 19.81
N SER A 9 -0.54 1.93 19.65
CA SER A 9 -0.98 0.63 20.16
C SER A 9 -0.68 -0.53 19.20
N LEU A 10 -0.40 -0.24 17.92
CA LEU A 10 -0.12 -1.26 16.91
C LEU A 10 1.27 -1.86 17.11
N ARG A 11 1.34 -3.00 17.79
CA ARG A 11 2.59 -3.77 17.97
C ARG A 11 2.55 -5.04 17.15
N HIS A 12 3.29 -5.06 16.04
CA HIS A 12 3.36 -6.21 15.14
C HIS A 12 4.75 -6.26 14.48
N PRO A 13 5.34 -7.46 14.20
CA PRO A 13 6.67 -7.57 13.58
C PRO A 13 6.80 -6.83 12.25
N HIS A 14 5.69 -6.71 11.50
CA HIS A 14 5.64 -6.07 10.19
C HIS A 14 4.93 -4.70 10.20
N ILE A 15 4.88 -4.03 11.35
CA ILE A 15 4.48 -2.63 11.51
C ILE A 15 5.65 -1.88 12.14
N VAL A 16 5.96 -0.70 11.62
CA VAL A 16 6.97 0.18 12.23
C VAL A 16 6.47 0.63 13.59
N SER A 17 7.24 0.33 14.64
CA SER A 17 6.85 0.64 16.02
C SER A 17 6.92 2.13 16.27
N TYR A 18 5.84 2.68 16.80
CA TYR A 18 5.81 4.03 17.33
C TYR A 18 6.56 4.09 18.67
N ILE A 19 7.33 5.18 18.90
CA ILE A 19 8.08 5.40 20.14
C ILE A 19 7.45 6.56 20.91
N GLU A 20 7.42 7.76 20.33
CA GLU A 20 6.88 8.96 20.97
C GLU A 20 6.45 10.02 19.95
N HIS A 21 5.74 11.04 20.41
CA HIS A 21 5.46 12.24 19.65
C HIS A 21 5.57 13.47 20.56
N GLY A 22 5.73 14.63 19.97
CA GLY A 22 5.78 15.89 20.71
C GLY A 22 5.62 17.09 19.80
N THR A 23 5.75 18.26 20.40
CA THR A 23 5.75 19.53 19.68
C THR A 23 6.99 20.32 20.11
N HIS A 24 7.78 20.76 19.14
CA HIS A 24 8.93 21.62 19.36
C HIS A 24 8.85 22.84 18.44
N ASN A 25 8.90 24.05 18.99
CA ASN A 25 8.76 25.31 18.24
C ASN A 25 7.53 25.36 17.31
N GLY A 26 6.39 24.83 17.74
CA GLY A 26 5.17 24.77 16.95
C GLY A 26 5.15 23.67 15.85
N ILE A 27 6.22 22.90 15.72
CA ILE A 27 6.33 21.78 14.79
C ILE A 27 6.03 20.48 15.55
N VAL A 28 5.04 19.71 15.07
CA VAL A 28 4.76 18.38 15.61
C VAL A 28 5.76 17.39 15.02
N TYR A 29 6.36 16.57 15.88
CA TYR A 29 7.23 15.48 15.48
C TYR A 29 6.70 14.14 15.97
N LEU A 30 7.06 13.08 15.25
CA LEU A 30 6.77 11.71 15.58
C LEU A 30 8.07 10.91 15.51
N VAL A 31 8.33 10.11 16.53
CA VAL A 31 9.48 9.22 16.59
C VAL A 31 9.01 7.77 16.43
N SER A 32 9.63 7.07 15.52
CA SER A 32 9.40 5.65 15.28
C SER A 32 10.71 4.86 15.35
N GLU A 33 10.63 3.54 15.43
CA GLU A 33 11.81 2.69 15.31
C GLU A 33 12.52 2.96 13.98
N TYR A 34 13.84 2.86 14.01
CA TYR A 34 14.63 2.88 12.79
C TYR A 34 14.61 1.49 12.15
N VAL A 35 14.21 1.44 10.88
CA VAL A 35 14.28 0.23 10.05
C VAL A 35 15.44 0.41 9.08
N GLY A 36 16.38 -0.53 9.09
CA GLY A 36 17.45 -0.58 8.09
C GLY A 36 16.89 -0.75 6.66
N GLY A 37 17.73 -0.72 5.66
CA GLY A 37 17.27 -0.94 4.29
C GLY A 37 16.61 0.29 3.65
N MET A 38 15.56 0.07 2.84
CA MET A 38 14.92 1.12 2.06
C MET A 38 13.44 0.85 1.83
N ASP A 39 12.71 1.84 1.31
CA ASP A 39 11.34 1.61 0.85
C ASP A 39 11.28 0.77 -0.44
N ALA A 40 10.16 0.09 -0.66
CA ALA A 40 9.99 -0.82 -1.80
C ALA A 40 10.06 -0.11 -3.16
N SER A 41 9.73 1.20 -3.23
CA SER A 41 9.91 2.00 -4.46
C SER A 41 11.39 2.18 -4.80
N LYS A 42 12.24 2.49 -3.81
CA LYS A 42 13.69 2.58 -4.02
C LYS A 42 14.28 1.23 -4.38
N LEU A 43 13.86 0.16 -3.69
CA LEU A 43 14.30 -1.20 -3.99
C LEU A 43 13.97 -1.58 -5.44
N SER A 44 12.75 -1.32 -5.90
CA SER A 44 12.32 -1.55 -7.28
C SER A 44 13.18 -0.75 -8.27
N LYS A 45 13.38 0.54 -8.02
CA LYS A 45 14.22 1.41 -8.88
C LYS A 45 15.67 0.90 -9.02
N MET A 46 16.26 0.44 -7.91
CA MET A 46 17.61 -0.16 -7.93
C MET A 46 17.68 -1.46 -8.72
N ARG A 47 16.57 -2.18 -8.85
CA ARG A 47 16.44 -3.43 -9.63
C ARG A 47 15.92 -3.21 -11.05
N GLY A 48 15.98 -1.98 -11.58
CA GLY A 48 15.57 -1.65 -12.95
C GLY A 48 14.08 -1.36 -13.10
N GLY A 49 13.40 -0.96 -12.02
CA GLY A 49 12.02 -0.49 -12.01
C GLY A 49 10.96 -1.55 -11.68
N LYS A 50 11.36 -2.81 -11.47
CA LYS A 50 10.49 -3.92 -11.07
C LYS A 50 11.24 -4.95 -10.22
N LEU A 51 10.49 -5.81 -9.52
CA LEU A 51 11.03 -6.91 -8.73
C LEU A 51 10.55 -8.26 -9.30
N ASP A 52 11.30 -9.33 -9.04
CA ASP A 52 10.82 -10.69 -9.29
C ASP A 52 9.54 -10.93 -8.48
N TYR A 53 8.57 -11.63 -9.07
CA TYR A 53 7.28 -11.87 -8.41
C TYR A 53 7.42 -12.62 -7.08
N ARG A 54 8.46 -13.46 -6.92
CA ARG A 54 8.74 -14.18 -5.67
C ARG A 54 9.19 -13.21 -4.57
N GLU A 55 10.02 -12.22 -4.92
CA GLU A 55 10.41 -11.15 -4.00
C GLU A 55 9.18 -10.34 -3.57
N VAL A 56 8.33 -9.97 -4.53
CA VAL A 56 7.09 -9.23 -4.24
C VAL A 56 6.16 -10.03 -3.35
N VAL A 57 5.93 -11.31 -3.65
CA VAL A 57 5.10 -12.16 -2.80
C VAL A 57 5.64 -12.22 -1.36
N LYS A 58 6.98 -12.33 -1.20
CA LYS A 58 7.61 -12.34 0.13
C LYS A 58 7.39 -11.05 0.90
N ILE A 59 7.44 -9.91 0.25
CA ILE A 59 7.17 -8.59 0.84
C ILE A 59 5.68 -8.48 1.19
N ILE A 60 4.80 -8.75 0.24
CA ILE A 60 3.36 -8.53 0.35
C ILE A 60 2.71 -9.46 1.40
N GLU A 61 3.16 -10.73 1.52
CA GLU A 61 2.62 -11.65 2.52
C GLU A 61 2.84 -11.13 3.95
N GLN A 62 3.97 -10.47 4.21
CA GLN A 62 4.28 -9.87 5.51
C GLN A 62 3.43 -8.63 5.78
N ILE A 63 3.23 -7.79 4.75
CA ILE A 63 2.39 -6.61 4.87
C ILE A 63 0.91 -6.99 5.03
N LEU A 64 0.45 -8.04 4.36
CA LEU A 64 -0.90 -8.57 4.57
C LEU A 64 -1.12 -9.07 6.00
N ALA A 65 -0.11 -9.68 6.63
CA ALA A 65 -0.19 -10.05 8.05
C ALA A 65 -0.31 -8.82 8.97
N ALA A 66 0.42 -7.74 8.65
CA ALA A 66 0.33 -6.47 9.36
C ALA A 66 -1.06 -5.81 9.20
N LEU A 67 -1.60 -5.83 7.99
CA LEU A 67 -2.93 -5.28 7.70
C LEU A 67 -4.03 -6.08 8.39
N ASP A 68 -3.97 -7.41 8.36
CA ASP A 68 -4.96 -8.26 9.02
C ASP A 68 -5.01 -7.98 10.53
N PHE A 69 -3.85 -7.85 11.16
CA PHE A 69 -3.73 -7.45 12.55
C PHE A 69 -4.34 -6.06 12.81
N ALA A 70 -3.98 -5.05 12.01
CA ALA A 70 -4.50 -3.69 12.16
C ALA A 70 -6.02 -3.64 11.95
N HIS A 71 -6.53 -4.34 10.94
CA HIS A 71 -7.96 -4.42 10.64
C HIS A 71 -8.75 -5.09 11.76
N SER A 72 -8.19 -6.13 12.42
CA SER A 72 -8.82 -6.77 13.58
C SER A 72 -9.03 -5.82 14.76
N LEU A 73 -8.21 -4.77 14.85
CA LEU A 73 -8.31 -3.71 15.85
C LEU A 73 -9.12 -2.49 15.35
N GLY A 74 -9.73 -2.59 14.17
CA GLY A 74 -10.55 -1.53 13.58
C GLY A 74 -9.76 -0.43 12.85
N PHE A 75 -8.46 -0.66 12.55
CA PHE A 75 -7.62 0.32 11.86
C PHE A 75 -7.50 0.03 10.38
N VAL A 76 -7.70 1.07 9.56
CA VAL A 76 -7.50 1.06 8.12
C VAL A 76 -6.35 2.02 7.79
N HIS A 77 -5.41 1.59 6.98
CA HIS A 77 -4.20 2.35 6.67
C HIS A 77 -4.47 3.56 5.77
N ARG A 78 -5.26 3.38 4.70
CA ARG A 78 -5.75 4.44 3.78
C ARG A 78 -4.72 5.09 2.86
N ASP A 79 -3.44 4.77 2.97
CA ASP A 79 -2.36 5.33 2.14
C ASP A 79 -1.30 4.27 1.81
N LEU A 80 -1.75 3.10 1.38
CA LEU A 80 -0.84 2.02 0.97
C LEU A 80 -0.24 2.32 -0.38
N LYS A 81 1.10 2.27 -0.43
CA LYS A 81 1.93 2.43 -1.62
C LYS A 81 3.34 1.92 -1.33
N GLU A 82 4.15 1.78 -2.36
CA GLU A 82 5.52 1.26 -2.26
C GLU A 82 6.41 2.03 -1.27
N GLN A 83 6.24 3.36 -1.18
CA GLN A 83 7.02 4.23 -0.30
C GLN A 83 6.75 3.96 1.19
N ASN A 84 5.56 3.43 1.51
CA ASN A 84 5.15 3.13 2.88
C ASN A 84 5.45 1.67 3.29
N ILE A 85 6.20 0.93 2.47
CA ILE A 85 6.68 -0.43 2.76
C ILE A 85 8.20 -0.38 2.86
N LEU A 86 8.74 -0.50 4.07
CA LEU A 86 10.16 -0.59 4.31
C LEU A 86 10.62 -2.04 4.20
N VAL A 87 11.71 -2.27 3.49
CA VAL A 87 12.27 -3.61 3.24
C VAL A 87 13.72 -3.62 3.68
N ASP A 88 14.05 -4.51 4.62
CA ASP A 88 15.40 -4.74 5.11
C ASP A 88 15.87 -6.16 4.77
N GLY A 89 17.20 -6.35 4.69
CA GLY A 89 17.82 -7.62 4.34
C GLY A 89 17.91 -7.87 2.84
N THR A 90 18.05 -9.14 2.49
CA THR A 90 18.16 -9.61 1.10
C THR A 90 17.25 -10.80 0.86
N PHE A 91 16.72 -10.95 -0.34
CA PHE A 91 15.90 -12.10 -0.70
C PHE A 91 16.69 -13.42 -0.53
N PRO A 92 16.10 -14.49 0.03
CA PRO A 92 14.70 -14.65 0.44
C PRO A 92 14.36 -14.17 1.87
N ASN A 93 15.33 -13.60 2.59
CA ASN A 93 15.22 -13.26 4.02
C ASN A 93 14.80 -11.81 4.25
N TYR A 94 13.94 -11.25 3.40
CA TYR A 94 13.38 -9.91 3.60
C TYR A 94 12.57 -9.83 4.90
N ILE A 95 12.79 -8.72 5.63
CA ILE A 95 11.92 -8.25 6.70
C ILE A 95 11.25 -6.98 6.19
N SER A 96 9.93 -7.04 6.01
CA SER A 96 9.15 -5.90 5.51
C SER A 96 8.29 -5.33 6.63
N LYS A 97 8.25 -4.00 6.72
CA LYS A 97 7.45 -3.30 7.72
C LYS A 97 6.63 -2.19 7.07
N LEU A 98 5.37 -2.10 7.47
CA LEU A 98 4.45 -1.04 7.05
C LEU A 98 4.63 0.17 7.96
N THR A 99 4.78 1.35 7.34
CA THR A 99 4.91 2.65 8.03
C THR A 99 3.74 3.57 7.71
N ASP A 100 3.63 4.69 8.44
CA ASP A 100 2.69 5.79 8.15
C ASP A 100 1.21 5.43 8.19
N PHE A 101 0.79 4.62 9.17
CA PHE A 101 -0.63 4.35 9.45
C PHE A 101 -1.43 5.65 9.65
N GLY A 102 -2.02 6.19 8.55
CA GLY A 102 -3.02 7.26 8.56
C GLY A 102 -2.68 8.58 9.26
N LEU A 103 -1.50 8.70 9.87
CA LEU A 103 -1.09 9.83 10.71
C LEU A 103 -1.09 11.17 9.94
N ALA A 104 -0.71 11.16 8.67
CA ALA A 104 -0.67 12.36 7.83
C ALA A 104 -2.05 12.99 7.61
N LYS A 105 -3.15 12.24 7.76
CA LYS A 105 -4.52 12.75 7.57
C LYS A 105 -5.10 13.34 8.84
N SER A 106 -4.73 12.83 10.00
CA SER A 106 -5.08 13.43 11.29
C SER A 106 -4.52 14.86 11.42
N PHE A 107 -3.29 15.08 10.94
CA PHE A 107 -2.68 16.40 10.92
C PHE A 107 -3.34 17.38 9.94
N LYS A 108 -3.88 16.91 8.79
CA LYS A 108 -4.65 17.76 7.86
C LYS A 108 -6.00 18.21 8.43
N GLN A 109 -6.67 17.38 9.21
CA GLN A 109 -7.94 17.74 9.86
C GLN A 109 -7.78 18.74 11.02
N THR A 110 -6.59 18.82 11.62
CA THR A 110 -6.28 19.78 12.70
C THR A 110 -5.82 21.15 12.19
N GLY A 111 -5.93 21.43 10.88
CA GLY A 111 -5.55 22.74 10.32
C GLY A 111 -4.05 22.98 10.20
N MET A 112 -3.22 21.99 10.51
CA MET A 112 -1.75 22.05 10.40
C MET A 112 -1.26 21.60 9.02
N SER A 113 -1.88 22.10 7.95
CA SER A 113 -1.53 21.82 6.56
C SER A 113 -0.28 22.59 6.12
N GLY A 114 0.88 22.06 6.47
CA GLY A 114 2.18 22.65 6.11
C GLY A 114 3.06 21.81 5.19
N VAL A 115 2.67 20.58 4.84
CA VAL A 115 3.47 19.72 3.94
C VAL A 115 2.60 19.17 2.83
N THR A 116 2.29 20.01 1.87
CA THR A 116 1.74 19.56 0.59
C THR A 116 2.89 19.61 -0.42
N MET A 117 3.54 18.50 -0.63
CA MET A 117 4.41 18.32 -1.80
C MET A 117 3.48 18.20 -3.02
N VAL A 118 3.37 19.29 -3.78
CA VAL A 118 2.46 19.44 -4.93
C VAL A 118 2.78 18.48 -6.09
N GLY A 119 3.91 17.74 -6.06
CA GLY A 119 4.35 16.86 -7.14
C GLY A 119 3.86 15.42 -7.10
N ASP A 120 3.39 14.91 -5.94
CA ASP A 120 3.15 13.46 -5.75
C ASP A 120 1.67 13.07 -5.62
N VAL A 121 0.75 14.02 -5.74
CA VAL A 121 -0.68 13.78 -5.48
C VAL A 121 -1.29 12.85 -6.54
N ALA A 122 -0.97 13.04 -7.81
CA ALA A 122 -1.50 12.19 -8.89
C ALA A 122 -1.00 10.74 -8.80
N GLY A 123 0.28 10.55 -8.43
CA GLY A 123 0.86 9.23 -8.20
C GLY A 123 0.18 8.47 -7.06
N THR A 124 -0.10 9.15 -5.96
CA THR A 124 -0.80 8.53 -4.81
C THR A 124 -2.25 8.17 -5.15
N ILE A 125 -2.96 9.00 -5.91
CA ILE A 125 -4.35 8.73 -6.32
C ILE A 125 -4.46 7.43 -7.13
N ALA A 126 -3.46 7.08 -7.92
CA ALA A 126 -3.48 5.88 -8.76
C ALA A 126 -3.57 4.56 -7.96
N TYR A 127 -3.23 4.57 -6.66
CA TYR A 127 -3.39 3.41 -5.76
C TYR A 127 -4.74 3.38 -5.03
N MET A 128 -5.53 4.47 -5.11
CA MET A 128 -6.79 4.57 -4.39
C MET A 128 -7.88 3.76 -5.07
N PRO A 129 -8.69 3.02 -4.30
CA PRO A 129 -9.87 2.35 -4.84
C PRO A 129 -11.00 3.34 -5.17
N PRO A 130 -11.94 2.97 -6.06
CA PRO A 130 -13.04 3.84 -6.47
C PRO A 130 -13.86 4.43 -5.32
N GLU A 131 -14.15 3.64 -4.29
CA GLU A 131 -14.90 4.10 -3.11
C GLU A 131 -14.13 5.18 -2.32
N GLN A 132 -12.81 5.07 -2.21
CA GLN A 132 -11.99 6.06 -1.51
C GLN A 132 -11.91 7.38 -2.27
N VAL A 133 -11.95 7.32 -3.61
CA VAL A 133 -11.98 8.51 -4.46
C VAL A 133 -13.33 9.22 -4.36
N ARG A 134 -14.45 8.45 -4.21
CA ARG A 134 -15.80 9.00 -4.04
C ARG A 134 -16.01 9.65 -2.68
N ASP A 135 -15.72 8.92 -1.61
CA ASP A 135 -15.85 9.41 -0.24
C ASP A 135 -14.78 8.82 0.67
N PHE A 136 -13.92 9.68 1.16
CA PHE A 136 -12.87 9.33 2.10
C PHE A 136 -13.36 8.76 3.43
N LYS A 137 -14.65 8.96 3.77
CA LYS A 137 -15.26 8.46 5.01
C LYS A 137 -15.68 6.99 4.90
N GLU A 138 -15.88 6.49 3.69
CA GLU A 138 -16.32 5.12 3.43
C GLU A 138 -15.17 4.10 3.35
N VAL A 139 -13.93 4.51 3.62
CA VAL A 139 -12.76 3.64 3.54
C VAL A 139 -12.80 2.58 4.64
N LYS A 140 -12.84 1.31 4.24
CA LYS A 140 -12.91 0.10 5.06
C LYS A 140 -11.73 -0.84 4.73
N PRO A 141 -11.51 -1.93 5.48
CA PRO A 141 -10.45 -2.90 5.17
C PRO A 141 -10.31 -3.31 3.70
N PRO A 142 -11.37 -3.55 2.91
CA PRO A 142 -11.23 -3.85 1.49
C PRO A 142 -10.58 -2.75 0.64
N SER A 143 -10.56 -1.51 1.11
CA SER A 143 -9.85 -0.42 0.43
C SER A 143 -8.33 -0.58 0.54
N ASP A 144 -7.82 -1.03 1.69
CA ASP A 144 -6.41 -1.37 1.86
C ASP A 144 -6.01 -2.60 1.02
N ILE A 145 -6.93 -3.57 0.88
CA ILE A 145 -6.72 -4.75 0.03
C ILE A 145 -6.54 -4.34 -1.43
N TYR A 146 -7.34 -3.41 -1.92
CA TYR A 146 -7.15 -2.86 -3.26
C TYR A 146 -5.79 -2.16 -3.39
N ALA A 147 -5.46 -1.28 -2.47
CA ALA A 147 -4.22 -0.50 -2.54
C ALA A 147 -2.96 -1.38 -2.45
N ILE A 148 -2.97 -2.44 -1.62
CA ILE A 148 -1.85 -3.40 -1.55
C ILE A 148 -1.79 -4.27 -2.81
N GLY A 149 -2.92 -4.61 -3.42
CA GLY A 149 -2.98 -5.27 -4.71
C GLY A 149 -2.37 -4.42 -5.84
N MET A 150 -2.71 -3.11 -5.90
CA MET A 150 -2.11 -2.15 -6.83
C MET A 150 -0.61 -2.01 -6.61
N THR A 151 -0.17 -1.99 -5.34
CA THR A 151 1.25 -1.95 -4.98
C THR A 151 1.99 -3.20 -5.45
N ALA A 152 1.43 -4.39 -5.22
CA ALA A 152 2.00 -5.65 -5.71
C ALA A 152 2.10 -5.69 -7.23
N TYR A 153 1.03 -5.27 -7.92
CA TYR A 153 1.00 -5.16 -9.37
C TYR A 153 2.13 -4.27 -9.90
N SER A 154 2.26 -3.06 -9.34
CA SER A 154 3.28 -2.10 -9.74
C SER A 154 4.70 -2.63 -9.49
N LEU A 155 4.96 -3.22 -8.34
CA LEU A 155 6.27 -3.81 -8.01
C LEU A 155 6.65 -4.96 -8.97
N ILE A 156 5.69 -5.79 -9.41
CA ILE A 156 5.93 -6.89 -10.36
C ILE A 156 6.14 -6.37 -11.77
N THR A 157 5.29 -5.44 -12.23
CA THR A 157 5.25 -5.05 -13.64
C THR A 157 6.06 -3.81 -13.97
N GLY A 158 6.44 -3.03 -12.97
CA GLY A 158 7.04 -1.70 -13.15
C GLY A 158 6.07 -0.64 -13.69
N ALA A 159 4.76 -0.93 -13.66
CA ALA A 159 3.74 -0.05 -14.25
C ALA A 159 2.43 -0.12 -13.47
N HIS A 160 1.58 0.89 -13.59
CA HIS A 160 0.24 0.87 -13.00
C HIS A 160 -0.67 -0.15 -13.71
N ALA A 161 -1.62 -0.75 -12.95
CA ALA A 161 -2.61 -1.66 -13.50
C ALA A 161 -3.59 -0.99 -14.48
N LEU A 162 -3.77 0.32 -14.34
CA LEU A 162 -4.55 1.14 -15.27
C LEU A 162 -3.65 1.67 -16.38
N ASP A 163 -4.21 1.78 -17.60
CA ASP A 163 -3.51 2.39 -18.73
C ASP A 163 -3.46 3.92 -18.56
N LEU A 164 -2.46 4.38 -17.81
CA LEU A 164 -2.23 5.80 -17.53
C LEU A 164 -1.06 6.31 -18.35
N SER A 165 -1.22 7.51 -18.91
CA SER A 165 -0.11 8.24 -19.51
C SER A 165 0.92 8.58 -18.42
N PRO A 166 2.24 8.60 -18.73
CA PRO A 166 3.27 9.05 -17.78
C PRO A 166 3.09 10.48 -17.27
N ARG A 167 2.26 11.27 -17.96
CA ARG A 167 1.92 12.66 -17.62
C ARG A 167 0.47 12.81 -17.20
N ALA A 168 -0.21 11.71 -16.85
CA ALA A 168 -1.60 11.76 -16.44
C ALA A 168 -1.78 12.70 -15.25
N GLY A 169 -2.66 13.67 -15.40
CA GLY A 169 -3.07 14.56 -14.32
C GLY A 169 -4.10 13.90 -13.40
N ILE A 170 -4.46 14.58 -12.32
CA ILE A 170 -5.44 14.09 -11.32
C ILE A 170 -6.76 13.68 -12.00
N SER A 171 -7.31 14.54 -12.87
CA SER A 171 -8.59 14.28 -13.54
C SER A 171 -8.55 13.04 -14.43
N GLU A 172 -7.47 12.84 -15.20
CA GLU A 172 -7.29 11.64 -16.03
C GLU A 172 -7.15 10.38 -15.17
N THR A 173 -6.39 10.46 -14.09
CA THR A 173 -6.21 9.35 -13.14
C THR A 173 -7.52 8.96 -12.49
N VAL A 174 -8.30 9.93 -12.01
CA VAL A 174 -9.63 9.69 -11.42
C VAL A 174 -10.56 9.03 -12.45
N LYS A 175 -10.61 9.57 -13.68
CA LYS A 175 -11.42 8.97 -14.75
C LYS A 175 -11.01 7.53 -15.03
N ALA A 176 -9.69 7.23 -15.07
CA ALA A 176 -9.19 5.89 -15.32
C ALA A 176 -9.58 4.91 -14.21
N ILE A 177 -9.55 5.32 -12.94
CA ILE A 177 -9.96 4.50 -11.80
C ILE A 177 -11.41 3.99 -11.98
N PHE A 178 -12.31 4.83 -12.49
CA PHE A 178 -13.71 4.44 -12.70
C PHE A 178 -13.95 3.70 -14.01
N GLU A 179 -13.32 4.12 -15.11
CA GLU A 179 -13.72 3.72 -16.46
C GLU A 179 -12.78 2.69 -17.10
N LYS A 180 -11.45 2.80 -16.89
CA LYS A 180 -10.50 1.94 -17.60
C LYS A 180 -10.45 0.53 -17.00
N PRO A 181 -10.42 -0.53 -17.83
CA PRO A 181 -10.19 -1.89 -17.35
C PRO A 181 -8.77 -2.03 -16.81
N ILE A 182 -8.60 -2.98 -15.91
CA ILE A 182 -7.30 -3.39 -15.42
C ILE A 182 -6.58 -4.19 -16.51
N ILE A 183 -5.31 -3.89 -16.73
CA ILE A 183 -4.45 -4.67 -17.62
C ILE A 183 -3.98 -5.91 -16.86
N PRO A 184 -4.30 -7.13 -17.32
CA PRO A 184 -3.86 -8.35 -16.66
C PRO A 184 -2.33 -8.42 -16.51
N ILE A 185 -1.86 -8.93 -15.37
CA ILE A 185 -0.42 -9.09 -15.08
C ILE A 185 0.27 -9.86 -16.18
N ASN A 186 -0.32 -10.97 -16.62
CA ASN A 186 0.29 -11.84 -17.64
C ASN A 186 0.37 -11.25 -19.06
N LYS A 187 -0.33 -10.14 -19.32
CA LYS A 187 -0.10 -9.36 -20.55
C LYS A 187 1.23 -8.58 -20.52
N ARG A 188 1.71 -8.22 -19.33
CA ARG A 188 2.97 -7.47 -19.14
C ARG A 188 4.12 -8.36 -18.72
N MET A 189 3.82 -9.39 -17.92
CA MET A 189 4.77 -10.32 -17.31
C MET A 189 4.27 -11.76 -17.48
N PRO A 190 4.45 -12.36 -18.68
CA PRO A 190 3.96 -13.72 -18.97
C PRO A 190 4.55 -14.81 -18.08
N GLU A 191 5.72 -14.54 -17.48
CA GLU A 191 6.41 -15.47 -16.57
C GLU A 191 5.78 -15.59 -15.18
N VAL A 192 4.88 -14.68 -14.81
CA VAL A 192 4.18 -14.75 -13.52
C VAL A 192 3.15 -15.87 -13.57
N PRO A 193 3.15 -16.82 -12.60
CA PRO A 193 2.16 -17.89 -12.58
C PRO A 193 0.73 -17.32 -12.54
N LEU A 194 -0.17 -17.89 -13.38
CA LEU A 194 -1.57 -17.43 -13.46
C LEU A 194 -2.26 -17.39 -12.10
N ARG A 195 -1.96 -18.35 -11.23
CA ARG A 195 -2.50 -18.42 -9.88
C ARG A 195 -2.06 -17.24 -9.00
N VAL A 196 -0.81 -16.76 -9.14
CA VAL A 196 -0.31 -15.58 -8.44
C VAL A 196 -0.96 -14.31 -9.00
N ALA A 197 -1.00 -14.19 -10.32
CA ALA A 197 -1.67 -13.08 -11.01
C ALA A 197 -3.14 -12.96 -10.57
N ALA A 198 -3.89 -14.08 -10.56
CA ALA A 198 -5.29 -14.10 -10.17
C ALA A 198 -5.53 -13.60 -8.74
N VAL A 199 -4.65 -13.94 -7.78
CA VAL A 199 -4.79 -13.43 -6.40
C VAL A 199 -4.67 -11.91 -6.35
N ILE A 200 -3.70 -11.33 -7.06
CA ILE A 200 -3.48 -9.88 -7.11
C ILE A 200 -4.61 -9.19 -7.87
N GLU A 201 -5.04 -9.75 -9.00
CA GLU A 201 -6.12 -9.19 -9.83
C GLU A 201 -7.48 -9.21 -9.10
N THR A 202 -7.75 -10.23 -8.29
CA THR A 202 -8.92 -10.26 -7.39
C THR A 202 -8.86 -9.09 -6.38
N ALA A 203 -7.71 -8.81 -5.81
CA ALA A 203 -7.57 -7.71 -4.86
C ALA A 203 -7.90 -6.33 -5.47
N ILE A 204 -7.55 -6.13 -6.75
CA ILE A 204 -7.75 -4.87 -7.47
C ILE A 204 -9.06 -4.80 -8.29
N ALA A 205 -10.01 -5.68 -8.02
CA ALA A 205 -11.35 -5.56 -8.57
C ALA A 205 -11.97 -4.21 -8.18
N LYS A 206 -12.71 -3.58 -9.11
CA LYS A 206 -13.34 -2.28 -8.85
C LYS A 206 -14.48 -2.40 -7.84
N GLU A 207 -15.26 -3.43 -7.98
CA GLU A 207 -16.36 -3.77 -7.10
C GLU A 207 -15.80 -4.38 -5.80
N VAL A 208 -16.19 -3.79 -4.65
CA VAL A 208 -15.69 -4.18 -3.32
C VAL A 208 -16.02 -5.65 -3.02
N GLU A 209 -17.19 -6.10 -3.45
CA GLU A 209 -17.74 -7.44 -3.20
C GLU A 209 -16.97 -8.55 -3.92
N LEU A 210 -16.22 -8.20 -4.98
CA LEU A 210 -15.40 -9.13 -5.76
C LEU A 210 -13.98 -9.26 -5.21
N ARG A 211 -13.59 -8.44 -4.23
CA ARG A 211 -12.28 -8.48 -3.59
C ARG A 211 -12.23 -9.54 -2.49
N TRP A 212 -11.03 -9.80 -2.01
CA TRP A 212 -10.83 -10.54 -0.78
C TRP A 212 -11.53 -9.81 0.39
N ARG A 213 -12.15 -10.57 1.29
CA ARG A 213 -12.88 -9.99 2.44
C ARG A 213 -11.92 -9.47 3.51
N THR A 214 -10.81 -10.20 3.73
CA THR A 214 -9.79 -9.85 4.71
C THR A 214 -8.39 -9.93 4.10
N ALA A 215 -7.44 -9.23 4.71
CA ALA A 215 -6.03 -9.31 4.33
C ALA A 215 -5.48 -10.72 4.61
N GLY A 216 -5.97 -11.41 5.63
CA GLY A 216 -5.65 -12.79 5.95
C GLY A 216 -6.06 -13.75 4.83
N GLU A 217 -7.27 -13.64 4.29
CA GLU A 217 -7.73 -14.45 3.14
C GLU A 217 -6.83 -14.26 1.91
N MET A 218 -6.50 -13.02 1.56
CA MET A 218 -5.58 -12.72 0.46
C MET A 218 -4.20 -13.31 0.69
N ARG A 219 -3.67 -13.19 1.93
CA ARG A 219 -2.37 -13.75 2.32
C ARG A 219 -2.32 -15.25 2.13
N GLU A 220 -3.32 -15.97 2.64
CA GLU A 220 -3.40 -17.43 2.49
C GLU A 220 -3.50 -17.87 1.03
N ALA A 221 -4.32 -17.15 0.23
CA ALA A 221 -4.44 -17.43 -1.19
C ALA A 221 -3.10 -17.21 -1.91
N LEU A 222 -2.36 -16.15 -1.57
CA LEU A 222 -1.06 -15.84 -2.15
C LEU A 222 -0.02 -16.92 -1.81
N LEU A 223 0.03 -17.39 -0.56
CA LEU A 223 0.92 -18.47 -0.13
C LEU A 223 0.59 -19.80 -0.83
N ARG A 224 -0.70 -20.14 -0.94
CA ARG A 224 -1.13 -21.32 -1.71
C ARG A 224 -0.78 -21.22 -3.20
N ALA A 225 -0.80 -20.01 -3.76
CA ALA A 225 -0.41 -19.79 -5.16
C ALA A 225 1.08 -19.99 -5.42
N MET A 226 1.92 -19.99 -4.38
CA MET A 226 3.37 -20.22 -4.46
C MET A 226 3.76 -21.70 -4.25
N SER A 227 2.86 -22.51 -3.70
CA SER A 227 3.03 -23.96 -3.56
C SER A 227 2.77 -24.65 -4.88
#